data_e748e202efbcac8ac98cc3ddbbc93b73
#
_entry.id   e748e202efbcac8ac98cc3ddbbc93b73
#
_cell.length_a   1.000
_cell.length_b   1.000
_cell.length_c   1.000
_cell.angle_alpha   90.00
_cell.angle_beta   90.00
_cell.angle_gamma   90.00
#
_symmetry.space_group_name_H-M   'P 1'
#
loop_
_entity.id
_entity.type
_entity.pdbx_description
1 polymer ?
#
loop_
_entity_poly.entity_id
_entity_poly.type
_entity_poly.pdbx_seq_one_letter_code
_entity_poly.pdbx_strand_id
1 'polypeptide(L)'
;DSGYYNVCTGTNEYVLGEQVYGFEYEFDKVVTDFGNYQELYWDTNGNGATQKFNKVTARVHLADADWWTGESWCYVGRYGESGQDRCKMTKLEDGVEFTATKLSAYENLTFDIELKPGSFVVPEPEKNYAYVGILMGLIAICVVTILLAVRKFIKTREKARYYKGLFVKPEYQPNAEYSLPEMAEIYIGKKKDAKVAM
;
A
#
# COMPACT_ATOMS: atom_id res chain seq x y z
N ASP A 1 -0.60 -1.99 15.60
CA ASP A 1 -1.93 -1.62 16.13
C ASP A 1 -2.96 -1.82 15.03
N SER A 2 -3.96 -2.66 15.28
CA SER A 2 -4.99 -3.01 14.29
C SER A 2 -6.02 -1.90 14.05
N GLY A 3 -5.93 -0.78 14.76
CA GLY A 3 -6.86 0.34 14.64
C GLY A 3 -8.30 0.05 15.11
N TYR A 4 -8.54 -1.09 15.76
CA TYR A 4 -9.86 -1.46 16.26
C TYR A 4 -9.92 -1.36 17.78
N TYR A 5 -11.02 -0.78 18.27
CA TYR A 5 -11.38 -0.81 19.67
C TYR A 5 -12.40 -1.92 19.90
N ASN A 6 -12.11 -2.86 20.80
CA ASN A 6 -13.04 -3.88 21.21
C ASN A 6 -13.75 -3.44 22.49
N VAL A 7 -15.06 -3.27 22.42
CA VAL A 7 -15.89 -2.98 23.57
C VAL A 7 -16.53 -4.28 24.05
N CYS A 8 -16.08 -4.79 25.19
CA CYS A 8 -16.64 -6.00 25.79
C CYS A 8 -17.74 -5.60 26.77
N THR A 9 -18.98 -5.97 26.44
CA THR A 9 -20.13 -5.78 27.32
C THR A 9 -20.57 -7.13 27.82
N GLY A 10 -20.33 -7.41 29.07
CA GLY A 10 -20.80 -8.64 29.65
C GLY A 10 -20.02 -9.08 30.89
N THR A 11 -20.65 -9.87 31.71
CA THR A 11 -20.08 -10.64 32.81
C THR A 11 -20.00 -12.11 32.38
N ASN A 12 -19.46 -12.98 33.22
CA ASN A 12 -19.46 -14.44 33.00
C ASN A 12 -20.85 -15.08 33.20
N GLU A 13 -21.90 -14.28 33.39
CA GLU A 13 -23.27 -14.76 33.59
C GLU A 13 -24.03 -14.74 32.27
N TYR A 14 -24.85 -15.77 32.04
CA TYR A 14 -25.73 -15.81 30.89
C TYR A 14 -26.86 -14.80 31.07
N VAL A 15 -27.01 -13.89 30.10
CA VAL A 15 -28.17 -12.97 30.04
C VAL A 15 -29.29 -13.57 29.21
N LEU A 16 -30.49 -13.54 29.73
CA LEU A 16 -31.71 -14.03 29.09
C LEU A 16 -32.67 -12.88 28.84
N GLY A 17 -33.46 -13.00 27.77
CA GLY A 17 -34.43 -11.99 27.36
C GLY A 17 -33.85 -10.87 26.53
N GLU A 18 -34.65 -9.82 26.34
CA GLU A 18 -34.24 -8.63 25.56
C GLU A 18 -33.21 -7.82 26.35
N GLN A 19 -32.14 -7.47 25.68
CA GLN A 19 -31.06 -6.63 26.23
C GLN A 19 -30.92 -5.39 25.37
N VAL A 20 -30.72 -4.24 26.01
CA VAL A 20 -30.47 -2.96 25.34
C VAL A 20 -29.07 -2.47 25.72
N TYR A 21 -28.25 -2.20 24.72
CA TYR A 21 -26.92 -1.63 24.88
C TYR A 21 -26.85 -0.29 24.17
N GLY A 22 -26.25 0.70 24.81
CA GLY A 22 -26.00 2.02 24.23
C GLY A 22 -24.49 2.31 24.26
N PHE A 23 -23.98 2.83 23.18
CA PHE A 23 -22.59 3.30 23.05
C PHE A 23 -22.61 4.70 22.48
N GLU A 24 -21.82 5.58 23.07
CA GLU A 24 -21.58 6.92 22.58
C GLU A 24 -20.07 7.05 22.27
N TYR A 25 -19.75 7.57 21.10
CA TYR A 25 -18.38 7.74 20.65
C TYR A 25 -18.29 8.91 19.69
N GLU A 26 -17.10 9.46 19.58
CA GLU A 26 -16.74 10.55 18.67
C GLU A 26 -15.69 10.08 17.68
N PHE A 27 -15.85 10.47 16.43
CA PHE A 27 -14.88 10.22 15.37
C PHE A 27 -14.46 11.52 14.71
N ASP A 28 -13.17 11.66 14.49
CA ASP A 28 -12.59 12.73 13.70
C ASP A 28 -12.33 12.25 12.26
N LYS A 29 -12.34 13.19 11.32
CA LYS A 29 -11.90 12.97 9.94
C LYS A 29 -12.73 11.94 9.18
N VAL A 30 -14.02 11.87 9.42
CA VAL A 30 -14.95 10.97 8.74
C VAL A 30 -15.53 11.54 7.45
N VAL A 31 -15.35 12.83 7.21
CA VAL A 31 -15.79 13.51 5.99
C VAL A 31 -14.62 13.60 5.02
N THR A 32 -14.86 13.23 3.76
CA THR A 32 -13.89 13.36 2.67
C THR A 32 -14.19 14.62 1.85
N ASP A 33 -13.16 15.38 1.48
CA ASP A 33 -13.29 16.56 0.64
C ASP A 33 -12.82 16.25 -0.79
N PHE A 34 -13.73 16.43 -1.76
CA PHE A 34 -13.47 16.26 -3.19
C PHE A 34 -13.29 17.61 -3.91
N GLY A 35 -13.27 18.71 -3.16
CA GLY A 35 -13.09 20.08 -3.67
C GLY A 35 -14.40 20.74 -4.11
N ASN A 36 -15.21 20.07 -4.91
CA ASN A 36 -16.51 20.57 -5.38
C ASN A 36 -17.69 20.11 -4.51
N TYR A 37 -17.49 19.11 -3.67
CA TYR A 37 -18.41 18.63 -2.65
C TYR A 37 -17.62 17.95 -1.54
N GLN A 38 -18.29 17.70 -0.42
CA GLN A 38 -17.79 16.86 0.67
C GLN A 38 -18.71 15.66 0.84
N GLU A 39 -18.18 14.54 1.34
CA GLU A 39 -18.90 13.27 1.45
C GLU A 39 -18.76 12.70 2.85
N LEU A 40 -19.89 12.31 3.43
CA LEU A 40 -19.96 11.48 4.62
C LEU A 40 -20.40 10.07 4.21
N TYR A 41 -19.43 9.18 4.07
CA TYR A 41 -19.65 7.77 3.77
C TYR A 41 -19.43 6.93 5.02
N TRP A 42 -20.41 6.07 5.38
CA TRP A 42 -20.33 5.33 6.63
C TRP A 42 -20.98 3.95 6.57
N ASP A 43 -20.26 2.96 7.10
CA ASP A 43 -20.71 1.59 7.31
C ASP A 43 -21.38 1.46 8.69
N THR A 44 -22.70 1.36 8.74
CA THR A 44 -23.48 1.50 9.99
C THR A 44 -23.23 0.37 10.99
N ASN A 45 -23.31 -0.88 10.56
CA ASN A 45 -23.17 -2.06 11.43
C ASN A 45 -21.89 -2.86 11.17
N GLY A 46 -21.07 -2.40 10.25
CA GLY A 46 -19.76 -2.98 9.92
C GLY A 46 -19.82 -4.31 9.17
N ASN A 47 -18.87 -4.49 8.26
CA ASN A 47 -18.79 -5.66 7.37
C ASN A 47 -18.34 -6.96 8.08
N GLY A 48 -17.87 -6.86 9.33
CA GLY A 48 -17.40 -8.01 10.13
C GLY A 48 -18.47 -8.68 11.01
N ALA A 49 -19.69 -8.18 11.02
CA ALA A 49 -20.73 -8.70 11.89
C ALA A 49 -21.22 -10.09 11.45
N THR A 50 -20.98 -11.09 12.29
CA THR A 50 -21.36 -12.49 12.03
C THR A 50 -22.82 -12.80 12.35
N GLN A 51 -23.50 -11.92 13.10
CA GLN A 51 -24.93 -12.05 13.43
C GLN A 51 -25.82 -11.48 12.32
N LYS A 52 -27.07 -11.92 12.33
CA LYS A 52 -28.12 -11.35 11.50
C LYS A 52 -28.76 -10.17 12.22
N PHE A 53 -29.16 -9.17 11.47
CA PHE A 53 -29.91 -8.03 11.99
C PHE A 53 -31.35 -8.02 11.41
N ASN A 54 -32.33 -7.98 12.27
CA ASN A 54 -33.74 -7.86 11.83
C ASN A 54 -33.97 -6.47 11.22
N LYS A 55 -33.38 -5.45 11.81
CA LYS A 55 -33.47 -4.06 11.35
C LYS A 55 -32.18 -3.31 11.73
N VAL A 56 -31.64 -2.53 10.81
CA VAL A 56 -30.59 -1.54 11.04
C VAL A 56 -31.14 -0.18 10.65
N THR A 57 -30.96 0.82 11.50
CA THR A 57 -31.37 2.20 11.23
C THR A 57 -30.21 3.13 11.57
N ALA A 58 -29.83 3.96 10.63
CA ALA A 58 -28.92 5.08 10.82
C ALA A 58 -29.71 6.38 10.70
N ARG A 59 -29.58 7.28 11.67
CA ARG A 59 -30.08 8.64 11.58
C ARG A 59 -28.92 9.59 11.63
N VAL A 60 -28.81 10.39 10.60
CA VAL A 60 -27.78 11.41 10.50
C VAL A 60 -28.45 12.76 10.70
N HIS A 61 -28.06 13.45 11.75
CA HIS A 61 -28.47 14.80 12.07
C HIS A 61 -27.32 15.75 11.78
N LEU A 62 -27.53 16.74 10.93
CA LEU A 62 -26.57 17.77 10.60
C LEU A 62 -26.77 18.97 11.53
N ALA A 63 -25.69 19.54 12.02
CA ALA A 63 -25.76 20.74 12.88
C ALA A 63 -26.35 21.94 12.11
N ASP A 64 -26.21 21.97 10.80
CA ASP A 64 -26.85 22.91 9.90
C ASP A 64 -27.44 22.13 8.72
N ALA A 65 -28.76 22.20 8.55
CA ALA A 65 -29.45 21.54 7.45
C ALA A 65 -29.02 22.02 6.07
N ASP A 66 -28.52 23.25 5.98
CA ASP A 66 -27.99 23.83 4.74
C ASP A 66 -26.68 23.18 4.25
N TRP A 67 -25.99 22.41 5.08
CA TRP A 67 -24.81 21.67 4.66
C TRP A 67 -25.12 20.55 3.67
N TRP A 68 -26.32 19.98 3.72
CA TRP A 68 -26.74 18.93 2.80
C TRP A 68 -27.09 19.49 1.42
N THR A 69 -26.57 18.87 0.36
CA THR A 69 -26.91 19.22 -1.02
C THR A 69 -28.33 18.74 -1.43
N GLY A 70 -28.90 17.81 -0.68
CA GLY A 70 -30.13 17.10 -0.98
C GLY A 70 -29.91 15.72 -1.58
N GLU A 71 -28.66 15.40 -1.93
CA GLU A 71 -28.28 14.12 -2.51
C GLU A 71 -27.79 13.16 -1.40
N SER A 72 -28.29 11.94 -1.44
CA SER A 72 -27.84 10.87 -0.54
C SER A 72 -28.16 9.50 -1.15
N TRP A 73 -27.35 8.53 -0.78
CA TRP A 73 -27.48 7.16 -1.26
C TRP A 73 -27.36 6.19 -0.09
N CYS A 74 -27.89 4.98 -0.27
CA CYS A 74 -27.64 3.90 0.65
C CYS A 74 -27.59 2.54 -0.05
N TYR A 75 -26.85 1.64 0.57
CA TYR A 75 -26.54 0.33 0.00
C TYR A 75 -26.69 -0.73 1.09
N VAL A 76 -27.14 -1.91 0.71
CA VAL A 76 -27.18 -3.09 1.60
C VAL A 76 -26.52 -4.25 0.89
N GLY A 77 -25.48 -4.79 1.49
CA GLY A 77 -24.75 -5.92 0.94
C GLY A 77 -23.54 -6.32 1.76
N ARG A 78 -22.82 -7.30 1.27
CA ARG A 78 -21.50 -7.66 1.77
C ARG A 78 -20.45 -6.73 1.18
N TYR A 79 -19.26 -6.78 1.73
CA TYR A 79 -18.14 -5.99 1.19
C TYR A 79 -18.00 -6.16 -0.33
N GLY A 80 -18.07 -5.04 -1.06
CA GLY A 80 -18.01 -5.01 -2.53
C GLY A 80 -19.35 -5.22 -3.26
N GLU A 81 -20.47 -5.40 -2.54
CA GLU A 81 -21.80 -5.45 -3.11
C GLU A 81 -22.51 -4.09 -2.92
N SER A 82 -23.35 -3.70 -3.89
CA SER A 82 -24.04 -2.40 -3.89
C SER A 82 -25.54 -2.54 -4.17
N GLY A 83 -26.26 -3.28 -3.32
CA GLY A 83 -27.73 -3.42 -3.43
C GLY A 83 -28.45 -2.18 -2.90
N GLN A 84 -28.98 -1.34 -3.78
CA GLN A 84 -29.73 -0.12 -3.39
C GLN A 84 -31.21 -0.39 -3.08
N ASP A 85 -31.81 -1.45 -3.61
CA ASP A 85 -33.22 -1.80 -3.52
C ASP A 85 -33.68 -2.26 -2.12
N ARG A 86 -32.74 -2.61 -1.24
CA ARG A 86 -33.00 -3.11 0.11
C ARG A 86 -32.92 -2.04 1.20
N CYS A 87 -32.60 -0.81 0.82
CA CYS A 87 -32.47 0.32 1.71
C CYS A 87 -33.58 1.33 1.48
N LYS A 88 -34.14 1.87 2.57
CA LYS A 88 -35.14 2.95 2.55
C LYS A 88 -34.53 4.20 3.14
N MET A 89 -34.63 5.31 2.43
CA MET A 89 -34.26 6.65 2.90
C MET A 89 -35.51 7.44 3.28
N THR A 90 -35.41 8.21 4.34
CA THR A 90 -36.47 9.12 4.80
C THR A 90 -35.83 10.45 5.18
N LYS A 91 -36.27 11.52 4.55
CA LYS A 91 -35.79 12.87 4.89
C LYS A 91 -36.29 13.27 6.27
N LEU A 92 -35.43 13.79 7.11
CA LEU A 92 -35.72 14.42 8.38
C LEU A 92 -35.66 15.96 8.21
N GLU A 93 -36.07 16.66 9.25
CA GLU A 93 -36.02 18.13 9.25
C GLU A 93 -34.53 18.65 9.16
N ASP A 94 -33.63 17.96 9.84
CA ASP A 94 -32.22 18.31 9.99
C ASP A 94 -31.26 17.24 9.42
N GLY A 95 -31.75 16.32 8.56
CA GLY A 95 -30.91 15.27 8.04
C GLY A 95 -31.64 14.15 7.32
N VAL A 96 -31.12 12.91 7.46
CA VAL A 96 -31.63 11.73 6.74
C VAL A 96 -31.65 10.50 7.63
N GLU A 97 -32.71 9.72 7.56
CA GLU A 97 -32.79 8.37 8.13
C GLU A 97 -32.63 7.31 7.03
N PHE A 98 -31.75 6.36 7.26
CA PHE A 98 -31.54 5.18 6.43
C PHE A 98 -31.99 3.95 7.20
N THR A 99 -32.80 3.09 6.59
CA THR A 99 -33.30 1.87 7.22
C THR A 99 -33.17 0.68 6.29
N ALA A 100 -32.64 -0.41 6.82
CA ALA A 100 -32.64 -1.71 6.16
C ALA A 100 -33.17 -2.79 7.09
N THR A 101 -33.74 -3.84 6.52
CA THR A 101 -34.34 -4.95 7.27
C THR A 101 -33.81 -6.28 6.77
N LYS A 102 -33.78 -7.29 7.65
CA LYS A 102 -33.42 -8.67 7.35
C LYS A 102 -32.01 -8.80 6.73
N LEU A 103 -31.03 -8.17 7.39
CA LEU A 103 -29.64 -8.30 6.98
C LEU A 103 -29.11 -9.67 7.45
N SER A 104 -28.46 -10.38 6.54
CA SER A 104 -27.74 -11.62 6.84
C SER A 104 -26.40 -11.34 7.52
N ALA A 105 -25.73 -12.37 7.99
CA ALA A 105 -24.36 -12.24 8.48
C ALA A 105 -23.46 -11.62 7.39
N TYR A 106 -22.57 -10.71 7.81
CA TYR A 106 -21.64 -9.96 6.95
C TYR A 106 -22.29 -8.96 5.99
N GLU A 107 -23.63 -8.77 6.06
CA GLU A 107 -24.28 -7.68 5.35
C GLU A 107 -24.28 -6.40 6.19
N ASN A 108 -24.02 -5.29 5.52
CA ASN A 108 -23.96 -3.97 6.13
C ASN A 108 -24.96 -3.03 5.47
N LEU A 109 -25.46 -2.07 6.25
CA LEU A 109 -26.11 -0.87 5.75
C LEU A 109 -25.06 0.22 5.66
N THR A 110 -24.70 0.60 4.44
CA THR A 110 -23.83 1.72 4.14
C THR A 110 -24.66 2.90 3.70
N PHE A 111 -24.37 4.08 4.17
CA PHE A 111 -24.97 5.31 3.67
C PHE A 111 -23.89 6.28 3.18
N ASP A 112 -24.32 7.16 2.29
CA ASP A 112 -23.54 8.20 1.69
C ASP A 112 -24.37 9.48 1.63
N ILE A 113 -23.82 10.59 2.10
CA ILE A 113 -24.47 11.91 2.13
C ILE A 113 -23.52 12.92 1.49
N GLU A 114 -24.00 13.55 0.42
CA GLU A 114 -23.28 14.65 -0.20
C GLU A 114 -23.51 15.95 0.55
N LEU A 115 -22.41 16.60 0.92
CA LEU A 115 -22.40 17.85 1.65
C LEU A 115 -21.80 18.96 0.78
N LYS A 116 -22.25 20.19 1.03
CA LYS A 116 -21.70 21.37 0.36
C LYS A 116 -20.22 21.56 0.67
N PRO A 117 -19.44 22.11 -0.27
CA PRO A 117 -18.03 22.42 -0.03
C PRO A 117 -17.86 23.35 1.18
N GLY A 118 -16.93 23.01 2.06
CA GLY A 118 -16.61 23.81 3.24
C GLY A 118 -17.56 23.65 4.43
N SER A 119 -18.51 22.71 4.38
CA SER A 119 -19.36 22.35 5.55
C SER A 119 -18.51 21.83 6.72
N PHE A 120 -17.45 21.10 6.42
CA PHE A 120 -16.47 20.60 7.41
C PHE A 120 -15.07 21.07 7.08
N VAL A 121 -14.29 21.35 8.11
CA VAL A 121 -12.84 21.58 7.97
C VAL A 121 -12.16 20.23 7.87
N VAL A 122 -11.87 19.80 6.65
CA VAL A 122 -11.14 18.54 6.41
C VAL A 122 -9.64 18.88 6.36
N PRO A 123 -8.82 18.36 7.28
CA PRO A 123 -7.39 18.60 7.25
C PRO A 123 -6.79 17.96 5.97
N GLU A 124 -5.91 18.71 5.31
CA GLU A 124 -5.18 18.14 4.18
C GLU A 124 -4.43 16.86 4.60
N PRO A 125 -4.45 15.82 3.76
CA PRO A 125 -3.71 14.59 4.06
C PRO A 125 -2.22 14.91 4.21
N GLU A 126 -1.61 14.43 5.30
CA GLU A 126 -0.17 14.58 5.50
C GLU A 126 0.59 13.95 4.33
N LYS A 127 1.30 14.78 3.57
CA LYS A 127 2.11 14.33 2.44
C LYS A 127 3.32 13.57 3.00
N ASN A 128 3.22 12.27 3.02
CA ASN A 128 4.34 11.41 3.42
C ASN A 128 5.39 11.35 2.30
N TYR A 129 6.43 12.16 2.41
CA TYR A 129 7.54 12.19 1.44
C TYR A 129 8.58 11.06 1.62
N ALA A 130 8.40 10.17 2.60
CA ALA A 130 9.36 9.11 2.88
C ALA A 130 9.59 8.20 1.65
N TYR A 131 8.53 7.85 0.92
CA TYR A 131 8.67 7.05 -0.30
C TYR A 131 9.45 7.77 -1.41
N VAL A 132 9.33 9.11 -1.51
CA VAL A 132 10.10 9.91 -2.47
C VAL A 132 11.59 9.86 -2.13
N GLY A 133 11.93 9.96 -0.85
CA GLY A 133 13.31 9.81 -0.36
C GLY A 133 13.90 8.44 -0.70
N ILE A 134 13.15 7.37 -0.48
CA ILE A 134 13.57 6.00 -0.83
C ILE A 134 13.78 5.87 -2.34
N LEU A 135 12.86 6.37 -3.15
CA LEU A 135 12.96 6.31 -4.60
C LEU A 135 14.20 7.06 -5.12
N MET A 136 14.45 8.27 -4.62
CA MET A 136 15.64 9.04 -4.96
C MET A 136 16.94 8.32 -4.55
N GLY A 137 16.94 7.67 -3.39
CA GLY A 137 18.07 6.84 -2.95
C GLY A 137 18.36 5.67 -3.89
N LEU A 138 17.33 4.95 -4.32
CA LEU A 138 17.46 3.85 -5.29
C LEU A 138 18.01 4.34 -6.65
N ILE A 139 17.50 5.46 -7.14
CA ILE A 139 17.99 6.07 -8.40
C ILE A 139 19.48 6.43 -8.27
N ALA A 140 19.90 7.03 -7.16
CA ALA A 140 21.30 7.38 -6.93
C ALA A 140 22.20 6.13 -6.93
N ILE A 141 21.78 5.04 -6.27
CA ILE A 141 22.51 3.76 -6.27
C ILE A 141 22.63 3.21 -7.70
N CYS A 142 21.54 3.21 -8.48
CA CYS A 142 21.56 2.78 -9.88
C CYS A 142 22.54 3.60 -10.72
N VAL A 143 22.55 4.91 -10.58
CA VAL A 143 23.49 5.78 -11.30
C VAL A 143 24.95 5.45 -10.94
N VAL A 144 25.25 5.30 -9.65
CA VAL A 144 26.61 4.94 -9.20
C VAL A 144 27.05 3.58 -9.75
N THR A 145 26.17 2.57 -9.71
CA THR A 145 26.50 1.23 -10.25
C THR A 145 26.76 1.26 -11.76
N ILE A 146 25.96 2.02 -12.52
CA ILE A 146 26.17 2.21 -13.96
C ILE A 146 27.53 2.89 -14.22
N LEU A 147 27.86 3.96 -13.49
CA LEU A 147 29.13 4.66 -13.64
C LEU A 147 30.33 3.75 -13.35
N LEU A 148 30.24 2.93 -12.31
CA LEU A 148 31.28 1.95 -11.99
C LEU A 148 31.42 0.87 -13.08
N ALA A 149 30.30 0.38 -13.62
CA ALA A 149 30.30 -0.59 -14.72
C ALA A 149 30.94 0.01 -15.99
N VAL A 150 30.61 1.24 -16.34
CA VAL A 150 31.17 1.96 -17.48
C VAL A 150 32.70 2.16 -17.29
N ARG A 151 33.15 2.60 -16.12
CA ARG A 151 34.59 2.72 -15.82
C ARG A 151 35.31 1.38 -15.95
N LYS A 152 34.74 0.29 -15.43
CA LYS A 152 35.29 -1.05 -15.57
C LYS A 152 35.37 -1.47 -17.04
N PHE A 153 34.34 -1.21 -17.81
CA PHE A 153 34.29 -1.52 -19.24
C PHE A 153 35.34 -0.77 -20.04
N ILE A 154 35.52 0.54 -19.81
CA ILE A 154 36.56 1.36 -20.47
C ILE A 154 37.95 0.81 -20.15
N LYS A 155 38.27 0.56 -18.86
CA LYS A 155 39.56 -0.02 -18.46
C LYS A 155 39.81 -1.38 -19.10
N THR A 156 38.78 -2.21 -19.23
CA THR A 156 38.92 -3.54 -19.88
C THR A 156 39.19 -3.39 -21.38
N ARG A 157 38.52 -2.44 -22.05
CA ARG A 157 38.79 -2.13 -23.47
C ARG A 157 40.18 -1.56 -23.71
N GLU A 158 40.68 -0.70 -22.83
CA GLU A 158 42.06 -0.17 -22.92
C GLU A 158 43.08 -1.29 -22.79
N LYS A 159 42.93 -2.19 -21.82
CA LYS A 159 43.78 -3.39 -21.70
C LYS A 159 43.71 -4.26 -22.93
N ALA A 160 42.49 -4.52 -23.46
CA ALA A 160 42.35 -5.35 -24.66
C ALA A 160 43.00 -4.72 -25.90
N ARG A 161 43.01 -3.37 -26.06
CA ARG A 161 43.72 -2.66 -27.12
C ARG A 161 45.23 -2.79 -26.93
N TYR A 162 45.72 -2.63 -25.69
CA TYR A 162 47.13 -2.79 -25.39
C TYR A 162 47.66 -4.19 -25.79
N TYR A 163 46.92 -5.24 -25.41
CA TYR A 163 47.31 -6.62 -25.76
C TYR A 163 47.17 -6.93 -27.26
N LYS A 164 46.25 -6.31 -27.99
CA LYS A 164 46.15 -6.45 -29.46
C LYS A 164 47.32 -5.84 -30.19
N GLY A 165 48.01 -4.84 -29.61
CA GLY A 165 49.21 -4.21 -30.18
C GLY A 165 50.51 -4.96 -29.89
N LEU A 166 50.48 -5.91 -28.96
CA LEU A 166 51.65 -6.73 -28.63
C LEU A 166 51.79 -7.88 -29.64
N PHE A 167 52.74 -7.72 -30.57
CA PHE A 167 53.12 -8.82 -31.45
C PHE A 167 54.04 -9.78 -30.67
N VAL A 168 53.51 -10.89 -30.20
CA VAL A 168 54.27 -11.95 -29.56
C VAL A 168 54.85 -12.83 -30.70
N LYS A 169 56.16 -12.78 -30.93
CA LYS A 169 56.82 -13.68 -31.87
C LYS A 169 56.75 -15.09 -31.25
N PRO A 170 56.16 -16.05 -31.93
CA PRO A 170 56.16 -17.41 -31.41
C PRO A 170 57.57 -17.98 -31.43
N GLU A 171 58.13 -18.30 -30.29
CA GLU A 171 59.40 -18.95 -30.14
C GLU A 171 59.17 -20.45 -29.99
N TYR A 172 59.64 -21.21 -30.97
CA TYR A 172 59.39 -22.65 -31.05
C TYR A 172 60.47 -23.49 -30.33
N GLN A 173 61.56 -22.86 -29.87
CA GLN A 173 62.59 -23.52 -29.09
C GLN A 173 62.57 -22.96 -27.65
N PRO A 174 62.57 -23.82 -26.65
CA PRO A 174 62.66 -23.38 -25.26
C PRO A 174 64.04 -22.72 -25.08
N ASN A 175 64.12 -21.58 -24.41
CA ASN A 175 65.31 -20.95 -24.01
C ASN A 175 66.14 -21.89 -23.12
N ALA A 176 67.35 -22.20 -23.45
CA ALA A 176 68.18 -23.13 -22.70
C ALA A 176 68.56 -22.68 -21.29
N GLU A 177 68.23 -21.41 -20.97
CA GLU A 177 68.49 -20.77 -19.68
C GLU A 177 67.41 -21.04 -18.64
N TYR A 178 66.19 -21.41 -19.10
CA TYR A 178 65.06 -21.65 -18.21
C TYR A 178 64.43 -23.03 -18.40
N SER A 179 64.11 -23.69 -17.34
CA SER A 179 63.33 -24.93 -17.40
C SER A 179 61.88 -24.68 -17.87
N LEU A 180 61.23 -25.71 -18.46
CA LEU A 180 59.84 -25.60 -18.90
C LEU A 180 58.89 -25.10 -17.81
N PRO A 181 59.00 -25.51 -16.54
CA PRO A 181 58.19 -24.97 -15.45
C PRO A 181 58.40 -23.48 -15.18
N GLU A 182 59.69 -23.01 -15.25
CA GLU A 182 60.03 -21.59 -15.04
C GLU A 182 59.52 -20.72 -16.18
N MET A 183 59.58 -21.19 -17.41
CA MET A 183 58.97 -20.50 -18.54
C MET A 183 57.46 -20.41 -18.43
N ALA A 184 56.75 -21.46 -17.96
CA ALA A 184 55.35 -21.43 -17.71
C ALA A 184 54.98 -20.40 -16.62
N GLU A 185 55.79 -20.25 -15.57
CA GLU A 185 55.61 -19.25 -14.52
C GLU A 185 55.78 -17.82 -15.05
N ILE A 186 56.74 -17.57 -15.96
CA ILE A 186 56.93 -16.27 -16.60
C ILE A 186 55.78 -15.91 -17.54
N TYR A 187 55.30 -16.86 -18.36
CA TYR A 187 54.26 -16.61 -19.35
C TYR A 187 52.85 -16.51 -18.76
N ILE A 188 52.55 -17.32 -17.75
CA ILE A 188 51.20 -17.41 -17.15
C ILE A 188 51.07 -16.54 -15.89
N GLY A 189 52.23 -16.21 -15.25
CA GLY A 189 52.26 -15.32 -14.09
C GLY A 189 51.69 -15.92 -12.80
N LYS A 190 51.51 -17.24 -12.75
CA LYS A 190 50.93 -17.94 -11.57
C LYS A 190 51.56 -19.31 -11.35
N LYS A 191 52.10 -19.53 -10.15
CA LYS A 191 52.63 -20.83 -9.72
C LYS A 191 51.67 -22.02 -9.82
N LYS A 192 50.36 -21.76 -9.82
CA LYS A 192 49.31 -22.79 -9.85
C LYS A 192 49.20 -23.50 -11.21
N ASP A 193 49.59 -22.84 -12.27
CA ASP A 193 49.37 -23.34 -13.64
C ASP A 193 50.63 -24.08 -14.19
N ALA A 194 51.69 -24.16 -13.41
CA ALA A 194 52.91 -24.92 -13.76
C ALA A 194 52.68 -26.44 -13.96
N LYS A 195 51.54 -26.97 -13.48
CA LYS A 195 51.13 -28.36 -13.73
C LYS A 195 50.71 -28.68 -15.17
N VAL A 196 50.48 -27.64 -15.98
CA VAL A 196 50.03 -27.80 -17.38
C VAL A 196 51.23 -27.97 -18.31
N ALA A 197 52.46 -27.73 -17.83
CA ALA A 197 53.68 -27.83 -18.62
C ALA A 197 54.39 -29.22 -18.53
N MET A 198 53.77 -30.17 -17.86
CA MET A 198 54.14 -31.60 -17.85
C MET A 198 53.18 -32.35 -18.75
#